data_86bb47e27d6bb9ba76a73ace50b39268
#
_entry.id   86bb47e27d6bb9ba76a73ace50b39268
#
_cell.length_a   1.000
_cell.length_b   1.000
_cell.length_c   1.000
_cell.angle_alpha   90.00
_cell.angle_beta   90.00
_cell.angle_gamma   90.00
#
_symmetry.space_group_name_H-M   'P 1'
#
loop_
_entity.id
_entity.type
_entity.pdbx_description
1 polymer ?
#
loop_
_entity_poly.entity_id
_entity_poly.type
_entity_poly.pdbx_seq_one_letter_code
_entity_poly.pdbx_strand_id
1 'polypeptide(L)'
;APVQRFLRTALKDGQPVVAGVRVRHSGTFNMGEDVENWKPFSSNQRVITRRAGFDWDARVSMLPGLNVRVHDAYLAGEGILHAALLGLITLVDMRGTGEVARGELMRFFAEAAWYPTALLPSQGVRWEALDERSAQGTLTDGAVTLSLIFTFGEDGLIETVCARSRGRTVGGGIVPTPWCGRFWNYQ
;
A
#
# COMPACT_ATOMS: atom_id res chain seq x y z
N ALA A 1 13.00 15.62 14.74
CA ALA A 1 12.79 15.15 13.36
C ALA A 1 11.34 14.67 13.21
N PRO A 2 10.69 14.86 12.04
CA PRO A 2 9.27 14.56 11.84
C PRO A 2 8.92 13.11 12.15
N VAL A 3 9.73 12.15 11.73
CA VAL A 3 9.55 10.73 11.99
C VAL A 3 9.54 10.39 13.49
N GLN A 4 10.41 11.00 14.29
CA GLN A 4 10.43 10.76 15.73
C GLN A 4 9.15 11.28 16.41
N ARG A 5 8.63 12.44 15.95
CA ARG A 5 7.35 12.95 16.42
C ARG A 5 6.24 11.99 16.08
N PHE A 6 6.16 11.55 14.82
CA PHE A 6 5.18 10.56 14.36
C PHE A 6 5.22 9.27 15.21
N LEU A 7 6.39 8.67 15.38
CA LEU A 7 6.50 7.41 16.12
C LEU A 7 6.08 7.56 17.59
N ARG A 8 6.37 8.70 18.24
CA ARG A 8 5.91 9.00 19.60
C ARG A 8 4.40 9.23 19.70
N THR A 9 3.78 9.78 18.64
CA THR A 9 2.33 9.99 18.59
C THR A 9 1.58 8.69 18.30
N ALA A 10 2.07 7.89 17.35
CA ALA A 10 1.40 6.70 16.87
C ALA A 10 1.64 5.44 17.73
N LEU A 11 2.72 5.40 18.51
CA LEU A 11 3.14 4.22 19.27
C LEU A 11 3.22 4.51 20.77
N LYS A 12 2.97 3.48 21.55
CA LYS A 12 3.18 3.53 23.03
C LYS A 12 4.54 2.97 23.37
N ASP A 13 5.20 3.57 24.36
CA ASP A 13 6.47 3.06 24.88
C ASP A 13 6.32 1.63 25.39
N GLY A 14 7.25 0.76 25.00
CA GLY A 14 7.26 -0.64 25.42
C GLY A 14 6.23 -1.54 24.73
N GLN A 15 5.40 -1.01 23.82
CA GLN A 15 4.49 -1.88 23.07
C GLN A 15 5.27 -2.86 22.17
N PRO A 16 4.82 -4.11 22.03
CA PRO A 16 5.44 -5.07 21.15
C PRO A 16 5.25 -4.65 19.69
N VAL A 17 6.22 -5.01 18.83
CA VAL A 17 6.06 -4.90 17.39
C VAL A 17 4.88 -5.78 16.98
N VAL A 18 3.91 -5.19 16.28
CA VAL A 18 2.76 -5.89 15.75
C VAL A 18 3.23 -6.89 14.69
N ALA A 19 2.93 -8.16 14.85
CA ALA A 19 3.37 -9.22 13.94
C ALA A 19 2.43 -9.41 12.75
N GLY A 20 1.15 -9.06 12.91
CA GLY A 20 0.15 -9.16 11.86
C GLY A 20 -1.09 -8.34 12.13
N VAL A 21 -1.75 -7.92 11.06
CA VAL A 21 -2.96 -7.08 11.10
C VAL A 21 -4.00 -7.66 10.15
N ARG A 22 -5.27 -7.49 10.52
CA ARG A 22 -6.41 -7.72 9.62
C ARG A 22 -7.14 -6.41 9.43
N VAL A 23 -7.33 -6.00 8.17
CA VAL A 23 -8.02 -4.77 7.82
C VAL A 23 -9.21 -5.10 6.94
N ARG A 24 -10.32 -4.41 7.15
CA ARG A 24 -11.48 -4.43 6.26
C ARG A 24 -11.61 -3.06 5.64
N HIS A 25 -11.81 -3.03 4.34
CA HIS A 25 -12.03 -1.79 3.62
C HIS A 25 -13.40 -1.79 2.95
N SER A 26 -13.97 -0.61 2.85
CA SER A 26 -15.11 -0.32 1.99
C SER A 26 -14.93 1.10 1.41
N GLY A 27 -15.42 1.30 0.21
CA GLY A 27 -15.28 2.58 -0.47
C GLY A 27 -15.61 2.47 -1.94
N THR A 28 -14.97 3.30 -2.74
CA THR A 28 -15.07 3.26 -4.20
C THR A 28 -13.71 2.98 -4.83
N PHE A 29 -13.71 2.23 -5.90
CA PHE A 29 -12.55 1.85 -6.69
C PHE A 29 -12.72 2.37 -8.12
N ASN A 30 -11.73 3.09 -8.65
CA ASN A 30 -11.77 3.57 -10.03
C ASN A 30 -11.36 2.45 -10.99
N MET A 31 -12.32 2.00 -11.80
CA MET A 31 -12.14 0.95 -12.81
C MET A 31 -11.85 1.53 -14.20
N GLY A 32 -11.80 2.86 -14.34
CA GLY A 32 -11.53 3.52 -15.62
C GLY A 32 -10.04 3.77 -15.85
N GLU A 33 -9.60 3.65 -17.10
CA GLU A 33 -8.24 4.01 -17.52
C GLU A 33 -8.14 5.49 -17.90
N ASP A 34 -8.99 5.95 -18.83
CA ASP A 34 -8.98 7.31 -19.37
C ASP A 34 -10.09 8.19 -18.77
N VAL A 35 -11.22 7.59 -18.42
CA VAL A 35 -12.37 8.27 -17.81
C VAL A 35 -12.66 7.63 -16.46
N GLU A 36 -12.88 8.45 -15.45
CA GLU A 36 -13.21 7.97 -14.10
C GLU A 36 -14.47 7.10 -14.11
N ASN A 37 -14.37 5.92 -13.54
CA ASN A 37 -15.45 4.96 -13.41
C ASN A 37 -15.44 4.35 -12.00
N TRP A 38 -15.92 5.10 -11.03
CA TRP A 38 -15.94 4.74 -9.63
C TRP A 38 -17.00 3.69 -9.33
N LYS A 39 -16.58 2.57 -8.76
CA LYS A 39 -17.45 1.45 -8.37
C LYS A 39 -17.33 1.15 -6.90
N PRO A 40 -18.40 0.84 -6.20
CA PRO A 40 -18.34 0.40 -4.80
C PRO A 40 -17.49 -0.86 -4.66
N PHE A 41 -16.69 -0.92 -3.60
CA PHE A 41 -15.94 -2.13 -3.27
C PHE A 41 -15.94 -2.42 -1.78
N SER A 42 -15.69 -3.67 -1.45
CA SER A 42 -15.33 -4.14 -0.12
C SER A 42 -14.15 -5.09 -0.21
N SER A 43 -13.31 -5.12 0.82
CA SER A 43 -12.15 -6.01 0.86
C SER A 43 -11.79 -6.47 2.25
N ASN A 44 -11.02 -7.56 2.31
CA ASN A 44 -10.34 -8.03 3.49
C ASN A 44 -8.85 -8.10 3.18
N GLN A 45 -8.04 -7.63 4.11
CA GLN A 45 -6.59 -7.69 4.01
C GLN A 45 -5.99 -8.33 5.25
N ARG A 46 -5.01 -9.18 5.03
CA ARG A 46 -4.13 -9.73 6.05
C ARG A 46 -2.72 -9.22 5.78
N VAL A 47 -2.08 -8.70 6.81
CA VAL A 47 -0.72 -8.15 6.71
C VAL A 47 0.16 -8.87 7.72
N ILE A 48 1.38 -9.21 7.33
CA ILE A 48 2.46 -9.63 8.23
C ILE A 48 3.56 -8.56 8.18
N THR A 49 4.11 -8.18 9.34
CA THR A 49 4.97 -7.00 9.45
C THR A 49 6.43 -7.33 9.75
N ARG A 50 6.72 -8.48 10.39
CA ARG A 50 8.12 -8.90 10.67
C ARG A 50 8.93 -9.15 9.39
N ARG A 51 8.25 -9.52 8.35
CA ARG A 51 8.70 -9.56 6.97
C ARG A 51 7.60 -8.94 6.13
N ALA A 52 7.94 -8.07 5.21
CA ALA A 52 6.94 -7.43 4.37
C ALA A 52 6.07 -8.48 3.66
N GLY A 53 4.76 -8.41 3.88
CA GLY A 53 3.83 -9.30 3.22
C GLY A 53 2.38 -8.94 3.49
N PHE A 54 1.54 -9.12 2.47
CA PHE A 54 0.09 -8.99 2.61
C PHE A 54 -0.64 -9.87 1.60
N ASP A 55 -1.92 -10.08 1.90
CA ASP A 55 -2.89 -10.80 1.09
C ASP A 55 -4.20 -9.99 1.14
N TRP A 56 -4.65 -9.49 -0.01
CA TRP A 56 -5.80 -8.60 -0.15
C TRP A 56 -6.81 -9.18 -1.13
N ASP A 57 -8.00 -9.48 -0.63
CA ASP A 57 -9.14 -9.92 -1.42
C ASP A 57 -10.20 -8.83 -1.48
N ALA A 58 -10.56 -8.40 -2.68
CA ALA A 58 -11.60 -7.41 -2.91
C ALA A 58 -12.70 -7.91 -3.84
N ARG A 59 -13.86 -7.28 -3.64
CA ARG A 59 -15.02 -7.41 -4.51
C ARG A 59 -15.45 -6.02 -4.94
N VAL A 60 -15.32 -5.74 -6.24
CA VAL A 60 -15.77 -4.50 -6.88
C VAL A 60 -17.11 -4.76 -7.55
N SER A 61 -18.16 -4.03 -7.17
CA SER A 61 -19.52 -4.19 -7.70
C SER A 61 -19.66 -3.40 -9.01
N MET A 62 -19.79 -4.11 -10.12
CA MET A 62 -19.97 -3.48 -11.44
C MET A 62 -21.43 -3.14 -11.71
N LEU A 63 -22.33 -4.11 -11.46
CA LEU A 63 -23.81 -4.03 -11.55
C LEU A 63 -24.39 -4.96 -10.49
N PRO A 64 -25.71 -4.87 -10.18
CA PRO A 64 -26.36 -5.83 -9.30
C PRO A 64 -26.09 -7.27 -9.75
N GLY A 65 -25.49 -8.07 -8.86
CA GLY A 65 -25.09 -9.45 -9.13
C GLY A 65 -23.81 -9.64 -9.95
N LEU A 66 -23.23 -8.58 -10.52
CA LEU A 66 -22.02 -8.67 -11.33
C LEU A 66 -20.84 -8.01 -10.59
N ASN A 67 -19.87 -8.82 -10.18
CA ASN A 67 -18.71 -8.37 -9.43
C ASN A 67 -17.41 -8.76 -10.12
N VAL A 68 -16.39 -7.89 -10.01
CA VAL A 68 -15.00 -8.23 -10.26
C VAL A 68 -14.37 -8.61 -8.92
N ARG A 69 -13.75 -9.77 -8.87
CA ARG A 69 -12.89 -10.18 -7.75
C ARG A 69 -11.46 -9.78 -8.07
N VAL A 70 -10.82 -9.12 -7.11
CA VAL A 70 -9.42 -8.70 -7.22
C VAL A 70 -8.65 -9.33 -6.07
N HIS A 71 -7.53 -9.92 -6.37
CA HIS A 71 -6.60 -10.50 -5.41
C HIS A 71 -5.22 -9.92 -5.65
N ASP A 72 -4.74 -9.13 -4.70
CA ASP A 72 -3.40 -8.59 -4.69
C ASP A 72 -2.64 -9.20 -3.51
N ALA A 73 -1.39 -9.55 -3.72
CA ALA A 73 -0.55 -10.05 -2.64
C ALA A 73 0.91 -9.69 -2.85
N TYR A 74 1.63 -9.60 -1.75
CA TYR A 74 3.08 -9.55 -1.72
C TYR A 74 3.60 -10.52 -0.68
N LEU A 75 4.53 -11.36 -1.07
CA LEU A 75 5.21 -12.27 -0.15
C LEU A 75 6.60 -12.63 -0.68
N ALA A 76 7.62 -12.41 0.16
CA ALA A 76 8.99 -12.91 -0.09
C ALA A 76 9.61 -12.43 -1.41
N GLY A 77 9.33 -11.20 -1.84
CA GLY A 77 9.87 -10.64 -3.09
C GLY A 77 9.03 -10.93 -4.32
N GLU A 78 7.89 -11.61 -4.16
CA GLU A 78 6.96 -11.88 -5.24
C GLU A 78 5.66 -11.10 -5.06
N GLY A 79 5.16 -10.51 -6.14
CA GLY A 79 3.89 -9.83 -6.23
C GLY A 79 2.86 -10.61 -7.02
N ILE A 80 1.61 -10.47 -6.66
CA ILE A 80 0.45 -11.03 -7.37
C ILE A 80 -0.57 -9.91 -7.54
N LEU A 81 -1.07 -9.75 -8.77
CA LEU A 81 -2.24 -8.94 -9.12
C LEU A 81 -3.13 -9.77 -10.03
N HIS A 82 -4.24 -10.23 -9.50
CA HIS A 82 -5.21 -11.04 -10.24
C HIS A 82 -6.59 -10.40 -10.15
N ALA A 83 -7.26 -10.21 -11.30
CA ALA A 83 -8.63 -9.75 -11.37
C ALA A 83 -9.46 -10.66 -12.27
N ALA A 84 -10.65 -11.04 -11.81
CA ALA A 84 -11.56 -11.89 -12.56
C ALA A 84 -13.02 -11.47 -12.41
N LEU A 85 -13.74 -11.39 -13.52
CA LEU A 85 -15.18 -11.17 -13.54
C LEU A 85 -15.90 -12.42 -12.99
N LEU A 86 -16.72 -12.24 -11.95
CA LEU A 86 -17.39 -13.29 -11.20
C LEU A 86 -16.43 -14.35 -10.61
N GLY A 87 -15.11 -14.10 -10.64
CA GLY A 87 -14.08 -15.09 -10.29
C GLY A 87 -13.89 -16.20 -11.34
N LEU A 88 -14.44 -16.04 -12.55
CA LEU A 88 -14.43 -17.06 -13.61
C LEU A 88 -13.70 -16.60 -14.87
N ILE A 89 -13.85 -15.33 -15.27
CA ILE A 89 -13.23 -14.79 -16.47
C ILE A 89 -12.10 -13.90 -16.06
N THR A 90 -10.86 -14.34 -16.27
CA THR A 90 -9.66 -13.57 -15.93
C THR A 90 -9.57 -12.31 -16.79
N LEU A 91 -9.44 -11.17 -16.13
CA LEU A 91 -9.23 -9.85 -16.74
C LEU A 91 -7.76 -9.44 -16.66
N VAL A 92 -7.12 -9.73 -15.53
CA VAL A 92 -5.70 -9.45 -15.26
C VAL A 92 -5.10 -10.63 -14.51
N ASP A 93 -3.93 -11.06 -14.90
CA ASP A 93 -3.11 -12.03 -14.13
C ASP A 93 -1.63 -11.67 -14.30
N MET A 94 -1.10 -11.01 -13.29
CA MET A 94 0.29 -10.59 -13.22
C MET A 94 0.92 -11.17 -11.97
N ARG A 95 2.04 -11.87 -12.11
CA ARG A 95 2.73 -12.54 -10.99
C ARG A 95 4.24 -12.46 -11.18
N GLY A 96 4.94 -12.50 -10.07
CA GLY A 96 6.38 -12.70 -10.03
C GLY A 96 7.15 -11.56 -9.40
N THR A 97 8.43 -11.51 -9.75
CA THR A 97 9.40 -10.50 -9.31
C THR A 97 9.37 -9.26 -10.23
N GLY A 98 10.14 -8.24 -9.92
CA GLY A 98 10.24 -7.06 -10.76
C GLY A 98 9.14 -6.03 -10.50
N GLU A 99 8.49 -5.51 -11.53
CA GLU A 99 7.58 -4.37 -11.39
C GLU A 99 6.31 -4.70 -10.59
N VAL A 100 5.78 -5.91 -10.70
CA VAL A 100 4.63 -6.34 -9.90
C VAL A 100 5.02 -6.40 -8.42
N ALA A 101 6.10 -7.08 -8.08
CA ALA A 101 6.59 -7.15 -6.71
C ALA A 101 6.92 -5.76 -6.15
N ARG A 102 7.53 -4.89 -6.98
CA ARG A 102 7.81 -3.50 -6.60
C ARG A 102 6.54 -2.71 -6.32
N GLY A 103 5.50 -2.86 -7.14
CA GLY A 103 4.21 -2.21 -6.95
C GLY A 103 3.52 -2.66 -5.67
N GLU A 104 3.52 -3.97 -5.40
CA GLU A 104 2.90 -4.52 -4.20
C GLU A 104 3.70 -4.21 -2.92
N LEU A 105 5.04 -4.26 -2.96
CA LEU A 105 5.86 -3.79 -1.83
C LEU A 105 5.65 -2.30 -1.55
N MET A 106 5.47 -1.48 -2.59
CA MET A 106 5.13 -0.06 -2.45
C MET A 106 3.80 0.13 -1.74
N ARG A 107 2.79 -0.66 -2.08
CA ARG A 107 1.49 -0.67 -1.42
C ARG A 107 1.63 -1.04 0.06
N PHE A 108 2.30 -2.15 0.38
CA PHE A 108 2.60 -2.55 1.75
C PHE A 108 3.22 -1.40 2.55
N PHE A 109 4.23 -0.73 1.98
CA PHE A 109 4.96 0.32 2.66
C PHE A 109 4.13 1.60 2.86
N ALA A 110 3.31 1.97 1.88
CA ALA A 110 2.41 3.11 1.99
C ALA A 110 1.29 2.87 3.02
N GLU A 111 0.71 1.67 3.04
CA GLU A 111 -0.35 1.27 3.96
C GLU A 111 0.15 1.03 5.39
N ALA A 112 1.47 1.06 5.63
CA ALA A 112 2.04 0.94 6.98
C ALA A 112 1.65 2.09 7.91
N ALA A 113 1.02 3.14 7.41
CA ALA A 113 0.30 4.13 8.21
C ALA A 113 -0.75 3.49 9.15
N TRP A 114 -1.35 2.35 8.77
CA TRP A 114 -2.32 1.60 9.57
C TRP A 114 -1.70 0.59 10.55
N TYR A 115 -0.40 0.27 10.36
CA TYR A 115 0.36 -0.63 11.22
C TYR A 115 1.76 -0.08 11.49
N PRO A 116 1.84 1.07 12.20
CA PRO A 116 3.03 1.94 12.25
C PRO A 116 4.25 1.31 12.90
N THR A 117 4.12 0.20 13.61
CA THR A 117 5.30 -0.54 14.09
C THR A 117 6.17 -1.09 12.95
N ALA A 118 5.60 -1.32 11.74
CA ALA A 118 6.34 -1.72 10.55
C ALA A 118 7.24 -0.60 10.01
N LEU A 119 7.00 0.65 10.41
CA LEU A 119 7.79 1.84 10.02
C LEU A 119 8.99 2.10 10.95
N LEU A 120 9.17 1.30 11.99
CA LEU A 120 10.31 1.43 12.89
C LEU A 120 11.65 1.13 12.16
N PRO A 121 12.72 1.86 12.49
CA PRO A 121 14.06 1.52 11.97
C PRO A 121 14.50 0.08 12.29
N SER A 122 14.06 -0.46 13.43
CA SER A 122 14.29 -1.85 13.82
C SER A 122 13.61 -2.88 12.89
N GLN A 123 12.66 -2.45 12.06
CA GLN A 123 12.01 -3.26 11.03
C GLN A 123 12.64 -3.06 9.64
N GLY A 124 13.79 -2.39 9.56
CA GLY A 124 14.56 -2.22 8.33
C GLY A 124 14.26 -0.96 7.53
N VAL A 125 13.37 -0.10 8.01
CA VAL A 125 13.09 1.19 7.36
C VAL A 125 14.18 2.19 7.66
N ARG A 126 14.79 2.75 6.62
CA ARG A 126 15.75 3.85 6.74
C ARG A 126 15.02 5.17 6.46
N TRP A 127 15.26 6.16 7.33
CA TRP A 127 14.61 7.45 7.26
C TRP A 127 15.61 8.58 7.01
N GLU A 128 15.26 9.48 6.11
CA GLU A 128 15.96 10.73 5.84
C GLU A 128 14.96 11.87 5.94
N ALA A 129 15.19 12.83 6.83
CA ALA A 129 14.36 14.02 6.94
C ALA A 129 14.57 14.94 5.73
N LEU A 130 13.52 15.36 5.09
CA LEU A 130 13.56 16.30 3.97
C LEU A 130 13.33 17.73 4.45
N ASP A 131 12.38 17.92 5.37
CA ASP A 131 12.06 19.18 6.03
C ASP A 131 11.43 18.93 7.42
N GLU A 132 10.79 19.93 8.00
CA GLU A 132 10.16 19.86 9.32
C GLU A 132 8.93 18.95 9.38
N ARG A 133 8.29 18.70 8.23
CA ARG A 133 7.04 17.94 8.10
C ARG A 133 7.13 16.76 7.16
N SER A 134 8.25 16.54 6.51
CA SER A 134 8.40 15.43 5.57
C SER A 134 9.69 14.64 5.76
N ALA A 135 9.64 13.36 5.40
CA ALA A 135 10.80 12.48 5.40
C ALA A 135 10.68 11.45 4.28
N GLN A 136 11.81 11.05 3.73
CA GLN A 136 11.90 9.91 2.85
C GLN A 136 12.13 8.64 3.68
N GLY A 137 11.23 7.67 3.52
CA GLY A 137 11.41 6.31 4.01
C GLY A 137 11.92 5.42 2.90
N THR A 138 12.91 4.58 3.18
CA THR A 138 13.43 3.56 2.26
C THR A 138 13.29 2.18 2.88
N LEU A 139 12.65 1.27 2.16
CA LEU A 139 12.45 -0.12 2.54
C LEU A 139 13.12 -1.04 1.51
N THR A 140 13.81 -2.07 2.01
CA THR A 140 14.39 -3.14 1.18
C THR A 140 13.83 -4.48 1.63
N ASP A 141 13.31 -5.27 0.69
CA ASP A 141 12.95 -6.68 0.91
C ASP A 141 13.55 -7.53 -0.23
N GLY A 142 14.52 -8.37 0.11
CA GLY A 142 15.30 -9.13 -0.87
C GLY A 142 15.98 -8.23 -1.90
N ALA A 143 15.68 -8.42 -3.17
CA ALA A 143 16.23 -7.65 -4.28
C ALA A 143 15.48 -6.33 -4.55
N VAL A 144 14.32 -6.11 -3.91
CA VAL A 144 13.49 -4.92 -4.15
C VAL A 144 13.82 -3.84 -3.14
N THR A 145 14.23 -2.67 -3.62
CA THR A 145 14.42 -1.46 -2.81
C THR A 145 13.56 -0.35 -3.38
N LEU A 146 12.81 0.32 -2.51
CA LEU A 146 12.00 1.47 -2.89
C LEU A 146 11.98 2.54 -1.81
N SER A 147 11.68 3.76 -2.22
CA SER A 147 11.57 4.92 -1.33
C SER A 147 10.25 5.63 -1.54
N LEU A 148 9.63 6.05 -0.45
CA LEU A 148 8.42 6.87 -0.43
C LEU A 148 8.67 8.14 0.37
N ILE A 149 7.95 9.21 0.04
CA ILE A 149 7.96 10.46 0.78
C ILE A 149 6.71 10.48 1.66
N PHE A 150 6.93 10.60 2.96
CA PHE A 150 5.89 10.71 3.98
C PHE A 150 5.79 12.15 4.45
N THR A 151 4.58 12.72 4.41
CA THR A 151 4.29 14.02 4.99
C THR A 151 3.43 13.82 6.24
N PHE A 152 3.77 14.54 7.30
CA PHE A 152 3.13 14.43 8.60
C PHE A 152 2.27 15.67 8.88
N GLY A 153 1.06 15.45 9.37
CA GLY A 153 0.13 16.49 9.79
C GLY A 153 0.61 17.26 11.04
N GLU A 154 -0.15 18.28 11.42
CA GLU A 154 0.10 19.05 12.65
C GLU A 154 -0.08 18.19 13.90
N ASP A 155 -0.96 17.20 13.83
CA ASP A 155 -1.17 16.16 14.85
C ASP A 155 0.00 15.18 14.98
N GLY A 156 0.96 15.24 14.04
CA GLY A 156 2.13 14.35 13.99
C GLY A 156 1.87 13.01 13.32
N LEU A 157 0.65 12.75 12.82
CA LEU A 157 0.31 11.53 12.10
C LEU A 157 0.64 11.66 10.60
N ILE A 158 0.67 10.54 9.87
CA ILE A 158 0.91 10.55 8.42
C ILE A 158 -0.31 11.14 7.72
N GLU A 159 -0.10 12.22 6.97
CA GLU A 159 -1.12 12.86 6.14
C GLU A 159 -1.06 12.37 4.69
N THR A 160 0.13 12.27 4.12
CA THR A 160 0.33 11.77 2.76
C THR A 160 1.51 10.84 2.65
N VAL A 161 1.42 9.89 1.72
CA VAL A 161 2.54 9.06 1.28
C VAL A 161 2.61 9.11 -0.23
N CYS A 162 3.75 9.53 -0.78
CA CYS A 162 3.93 9.71 -2.21
C CYS A 162 5.09 8.89 -2.75
N ALA A 163 4.91 8.32 -3.93
CA ALA A 163 5.95 7.77 -4.77
C ALA A 163 6.24 8.70 -5.94
N ARG A 164 7.51 8.96 -6.22
CA ARG A 164 7.91 9.74 -7.41
C ARG A 164 7.58 9.01 -8.71
N SER A 165 7.61 7.68 -8.66
CA SER A 165 7.33 6.82 -9.79
C SER A 165 6.71 5.50 -9.32
N ARG A 166 5.51 5.21 -9.82
CA ARG A 166 4.84 3.92 -9.72
C ARG A 166 4.54 3.43 -11.13
N GLY A 167 4.83 2.18 -11.42
CA GLY A 167 4.44 1.57 -12.68
C GLY A 167 2.91 1.57 -12.84
N ARG A 168 2.40 2.16 -13.91
CA ARG A 168 0.99 2.09 -14.31
C ARG A 168 0.93 1.44 -15.69
N THR A 169 0.04 0.47 -15.85
CA THR A 169 -0.20 -0.13 -17.17
C THR A 169 -1.05 0.84 -18.00
N VAL A 170 -0.52 1.24 -19.15
CA VAL A 170 -1.21 2.09 -20.12
C VAL A 170 -0.95 1.52 -21.52
N GLY A 171 -2.01 1.15 -22.24
CA GLY A 171 -1.88 0.61 -23.61
C GLY A 171 -1.02 -0.66 -23.68
N GLY A 172 -0.99 -1.49 -22.64
CA GLY A 172 -0.17 -2.71 -22.57
C GLY A 172 1.31 -2.49 -22.19
N GLY A 173 1.75 -1.25 -21.98
CA GLY A 173 3.08 -0.89 -21.47
C GLY A 173 3.04 -0.38 -20.03
N ILE A 174 4.17 -0.47 -19.33
CA ILE A 174 4.31 0.12 -17.98
C ILE A 174 4.89 1.52 -18.10
N VAL A 175 4.14 2.52 -17.65
CA VAL A 175 4.54 3.93 -17.66
C VAL A 175 4.80 4.39 -16.21
N PRO A 176 5.98 4.96 -15.91
CA PRO A 176 6.26 5.57 -14.62
C PRO A 176 5.32 6.75 -14.36
N THR A 177 4.53 6.69 -13.30
CA THR A 177 3.54 7.71 -12.96
C THR A 177 3.71 8.11 -11.49
N PRO A 178 3.72 9.42 -11.15
CA PRO A 178 3.67 9.85 -9.75
C PRO A 178 2.39 9.33 -9.09
N TRP A 179 2.51 8.92 -7.82
CA TRP A 179 1.38 8.43 -7.05
C TRP A 179 1.41 8.99 -5.64
N CYS A 180 0.25 9.34 -5.10
CA CYS A 180 0.10 9.74 -3.71
C CYS A 180 -1.15 9.11 -3.08
N GLY A 181 -1.00 8.63 -1.86
CA GLY A 181 -2.09 8.28 -0.95
C GLY A 181 -2.27 9.38 0.11
N ARG A 182 -3.50 9.64 0.52
CA ARG A 182 -3.83 10.57 1.60
C ARG A 182 -4.57 9.85 2.70
N PHE A 183 -4.23 10.18 3.94
CA PHE A 183 -4.79 9.59 5.16
C PHE A 183 -5.41 10.70 6.02
N TRP A 184 -6.57 10.44 6.61
CA TRP A 184 -7.27 11.35 7.50
C TRP A 184 -8.23 10.60 8.42
N ASN A 185 -8.73 11.26 9.47
CA ASN A 185 -9.69 10.70 10.42
C ASN A 185 -9.20 9.42 11.12
N TYR A 186 -7.98 9.46 11.62
CA TYR A 186 -7.47 8.42 12.53
C TYR A 186 -8.30 8.42 13.82
N GLN A 187 -8.83 7.23 14.21
CA GLN A 187 -9.56 7.02 15.46
C GLN A 187 -8.97 5.85 16.22
#